data_d5eb2db059f99359adb7d42d290121cb
#
_entry.id   d5eb2db059f99359adb7d42d290121cb
#
_cell.length_a   1.000
_cell.length_b   1.000
_cell.length_c   1.000
_cell.angle_alpha   90.00
_cell.angle_beta   90.00
_cell.angle_gamma   90.00
#
_symmetry.space_group_name_H-M   'P 1'
#
loop_
_entity.id
_entity.type
_entity.pdbx_description
1 polymer ?
#
loop_
_entity_poly.entity_id
_entity_poly.type
_entity_poly.pdbx_seq_one_letter_code
_entity_poly.pdbx_strand_id
1 'polypeptide(L)'
;VPEDIGEELKEYLVDKIKSDESFAKELGTFIAGLASVPEGIRIFSAEAAMIGWFITSKSYMGEMKNSFDQGQESLDQYMITEIDSNYDEIKSSILSLHSNREEILACAFKLHEGENWIASIPLFLAQTEGIFSENIGTFLFSEHDKRKEKLSERFKGKANQYMPYLYSPFEVETQFSSSIGSKSQAKKKNGPNRNGILHGSRKHLDYGSKINSYKCISLLSYISMVFASLESNKI
;
A
#
# COMPACT_ATOMS: atom_id res chain seq x y z
N VAL A 1 -27.06 -1.37 19.53
CA VAL A 1 -28.45 -1.49 19.00
C VAL A 1 -29.14 -2.47 19.92
N PRO A 2 -30.36 -2.15 20.45
CA PRO A 2 -31.13 -3.11 21.23
C PRO A 2 -31.38 -4.39 20.40
N GLU A 3 -31.27 -5.57 21.01
CA GLU A 3 -31.46 -6.87 20.36
C GLU A 3 -32.82 -6.98 19.63
N ASP A 4 -33.83 -6.28 20.12
CA ASP A 4 -35.20 -6.24 19.59
C ASP A 4 -35.27 -5.62 18.18
N ILE A 5 -34.55 -4.52 17.91
CA ILE A 5 -34.54 -3.87 16.58
C ILE A 5 -33.89 -4.76 15.51
N GLY A 6 -32.96 -5.58 15.89
CA GLY A 6 -32.26 -6.49 14.96
C GLY A 6 -33.19 -7.61 14.44
N GLU A 7 -34.00 -8.18 15.29
CA GLU A 7 -34.95 -9.24 14.90
C GLU A 7 -36.14 -8.68 14.09
N GLU A 8 -36.70 -7.55 14.49
CA GLU A 8 -37.76 -6.88 13.73
C GLU A 8 -37.30 -6.48 12.30
N LEU A 9 -36.07 -5.95 12.17
CA LEU A 9 -35.50 -5.61 10.88
C LEU A 9 -35.28 -6.87 10.01
N LYS A 10 -34.82 -7.94 10.61
CA LYS A 10 -34.62 -9.22 9.94
C LYS A 10 -35.92 -9.81 9.43
N GLU A 11 -36.97 -9.84 10.24
CA GLU A 11 -38.30 -10.32 9.85
C GLU A 11 -38.87 -9.46 8.70
N TYR A 12 -38.77 -8.13 8.81
CA TYR A 12 -39.19 -7.20 7.74
C TYR A 12 -38.46 -7.47 6.43
N LEU A 13 -37.14 -7.63 6.46
CA LEU A 13 -36.35 -7.92 5.28
C LEU A 13 -36.70 -9.25 4.63
N VAL A 14 -36.92 -10.29 5.45
CA VAL A 14 -37.29 -11.63 4.96
C VAL A 14 -38.67 -11.57 4.26
N ASP A 15 -39.65 -10.90 4.83
CA ASP A 15 -40.99 -10.78 4.24
C ASP A 15 -40.95 -9.90 2.98
N LYS A 16 -40.17 -8.83 2.98
CA LYS A 16 -40.02 -7.96 1.80
C LYS A 16 -39.33 -8.69 0.64
N ILE A 17 -38.29 -9.48 0.92
CA ILE A 17 -37.62 -10.31 -0.10
C ILE A 17 -38.57 -11.32 -0.72
N LYS A 18 -39.48 -11.93 0.07
CA LYS A 18 -40.46 -12.93 -0.43
C LYS A 18 -41.59 -12.30 -1.23
N SER A 19 -41.99 -11.08 -0.90
CA SER A 19 -43.14 -10.41 -1.46
C SER A 19 -42.86 -9.46 -2.65
N ASP A 20 -41.57 -9.06 -2.82
CA ASP A 20 -41.17 -8.04 -3.79
C ASP A 20 -39.90 -8.50 -4.54
N GLU A 21 -40.12 -9.04 -5.75
CA GLU A 21 -39.03 -9.57 -6.61
C GLU A 21 -38.01 -8.49 -7.00
N SER A 22 -38.48 -7.25 -7.23
CA SER A 22 -37.59 -6.11 -7.57
C SER A 22 -36.66 -5.79 -6.40
N PHE A 23 -37.22 -5.69 -5.17
CA PHE A 23 -36.46 -5.48 -3.95
C PHE A 23 -35.45 -6.60 -3.70
N ALA A 24 -35.85 -7.86 -3.89
CA ALA A 24 -34.98 -9.01 -3.73
C ALA A 24 -33.79 -8.94 -4.70
N LYS A 25 -34.01 -8.54 -5.95
CA LYS A 25 -32.98 -8.38 -6.97
C LYS A 25 -32.04 -7.22 -6.65
N GLU A 26 -32.56 -6.07 -6.24
CA GLU A 26 -31.77 -4.90 -5.84
C GLU A 26 -30.91 -5.19 -4.62
N LEU A 27 -31.48 -5.82 -3.60
CA LEU A 27 -30.77 -6.23 -2.40
C LEU A 27 -29.68 -7.27 -2.72
N GLY A 28 -30.00 -8.25 -3.57
CA GLY A 28 -29.01 -9.23 -4.05
C GLY A 28 -27.85 -8.59 -4.79
N THR A 29 -28.12 -7.59 -5.64
CA THR A 29 -27.10 -6.81 -6.35
C THR A 29 -26.24 -6.00 -5.37
N PHE A 30 -26.87 -5.37 -4.37
CA PHE A 30 -26.16 -4.61 -3.33
C PHE A 30 -25.23 -5.51 -2.50
N ILE A 31 -25.75 -6.68 -2.05
CA ILE A 31 -24.95 -7.65 -1.29
C ILE A 31 -23.77 -8.18 -2.12
N ALA A 32 -24.03 -8.52 -3.40
CA ALA A 32 -22.96 -8.97 -4.30
C ALA A 32 -21.91 -7.86 -4.52
N GLY A 33 -22.34 -6.60 -4.62
CA GLY A 33 -21.46 -5.44 -4.68
C GLY A 33 -20.57 -5.32 -3.42
N LEU A 34 -21.18 -5.41 -2.24
CA LEU A 34 -20.43 -5.38 -0.98
C LEU A 34 -19.44 -6.56 -0.86
N ALA A 35 -19.83 -7.75 -1.27
CA ALA A 35 -18.96 -8.93 -1.27
C ALA A 35 -17.77 -8.82 -2.23
N SER A 36 -17.87 -8.00 -3.28
CA SER A 36 -16.80 -7.77 -4.25
C SER A 36 -15.81 -6.67 -3.82
N VAL A 37 -16.14 -5.84 -2.81
CA VAL A 37 -15.29 -4.74 -2.35
C VAL A 37 -13.88 -5.18 -1.96
N PRO A 38 -13.67 -6.27 -1.19
CA PRO A 38 -12.35 -6.72 -0.84
C PRO A 38 -11.51 -7.08 -2.06
N GLU A 39 -12.07 -7.80 -3.02
CA GLU A 39 -11.35 -8.18 -4.24
C GLU A 39 -11.02 -6.94 -5.11
N GLY A 40 -11.93 -5.99 -5.19
CA GLY A 40 -11.69 -4.69 -5.82
C GLY A 40 -10.51 -3.94 -5.19
N ILE A 41 -10.43 -3.91 -3.86
CA ILE A 41 -9.31 -3.33 -3.12
C ILE A 41 -8.01 -4.06 -3.43
N ARG A 42 -8.03 -5.39 -3.45
CA ARG A 42 -6.86 -6.22 -3.76
C ARG A 42 -6.29 -5.90 -5.14
N ILE A 43 -7.14 -5.92 -6.16
CA ILE A 43 -6.74 -5.64 -7.56
C ILE A 43 -6.20 -4.21 -7.66
N PHE A 44 -6.95 -3.24 -7.17
CA PHE A 44 -6.58 -1.83 -7.25
C PHE A 44 -5.25 -1.53 -6.51
N SER A 45 -5.06 -2.08 -5.31
CA SER A 45 -3.82 -1.88 -4.55
C SER A 45 -2.60 -2.43 -5.29
N ALA A 46 -2.75 -3.59 -5.97
CA ALA A 46 -1.70 -4.17 -6.79
C ALA A 46 -1.41 -3.29 -8.03
N GLU A 47 -2.44 -2.81 -8.73
CA GLU A 47 -2.30 -1.93 -9.89
C GLU A 47 -1.63 -0.59 -9.52
N ALA A 48 -2.02 0.03 -8.40
CA ALA A 48 -1.38 1.24 -7.88
C ALA A 48 0.10 1.00 -7.55
N ALA A 49 0.43 -0.14 -6.94
CA ALA A 49 1.82 -0.53 -6.65
C ALA A 49 2.67 -0.68 -7.92
N MET A 50 2.10 -1.20 -9.02
CA MET A 50 2.81 -1.33 -10.30
C MET A 50 3.24 0.02 -10.88
N ILE A 51 2.55 1.11 -10.55
CA ILE A 51 2.91 2.48 -10.93
C ILE A 51 3.58 3.26 -9.78
N GLY A 52 3.92 2.55 -8.70
CA GLY A 52 4.77 3.03 -7.61
C GLY A 52 4.05 3.68 -6.45
N TRP A 53 2.71 3.61 -6.39
CA TRP A 53 1.94 4.16 -5.29
C TRP A 53 1.37 3.08 -4.37
N PHE A 54 1.44 3.35 -3.07
CA PHE A 54 0.96 2.46 -2.03
C PHE A 54 -0.02 3.19 -1.13
N ILE A 55 -1.05 2.50 -0.69
CA ILE A 55 -2.07 3.04 0.21
C ILE A 55 -1.39 3.44 1.52
N THR A 56 -1.71 4.62 2.03
CA THR A 56 -1.32 5.03 3.39
C THR A 56 -2.45 4.76 4.39
N SER A 57 -2.20 4.93 5.68
CA SER A 57 -3.25 4.85 6.70
C SER A 57 -4.30 5.97 6.58
N LYS A 58 -4.06 6.95 5.70
CA LYS A 58 -4.90 8.12 5.46
C LYS A 58 -5.60 8.10 4.10
N SER A 59 -5.26 7.15 3.24
CA SER A 59 -5.80 7.09 1.89
C SER A 59 -7.29 6.76 1.85
N TYR A 60 -8.05 7.59 1.17
CA TYR A 60 -9.45 7.32 0.83
C TYR A 60 -9.52 6.52 -0.46
N MET A 61 -9.79 5.21 -0.34
CA MET A 61 -9.74 4.27 -1.46
C MET A 61 -10.59 4.67 -2.66
N GLY A 62 -11.77 5.26 -2.43
CA GLY A 62 -12.66 5.72 -3.50
C GLY A 62 -12.05 6.88 -4.30
N GLU A 63 -11.48 7.87 -3.63
CA GLU A 63 -10.83 9.03 -4.28
C GLU A 63 -9.55 8.64 -4.99
N MET A 64 -8.76 7.78 -4.34
CA MET A 64 -7.54 7.23 -4.93
C MET A 64 -7.85 6.44 -6.21
N LYS A 65 -8.89 5.60 -6.20
CA LYS A 65 -9.35 4.85 -7.38
C LYS A 65 -9.85 5.77 -8.48
N ASN A 66 -10.65 6.77 -8.15
CA ASN A 66 -11.12 7.76 -9.12
C ASN A 66 -9.96 8.51 -9.79
N SER A 67 -8.93 8.90 -9.02
CA SER A 67 -7.75 9.54 -9.55
C SER A 67 -6.91 8.61 -10.43
N PHE A 68 -6.80 7.33 -10.06
CA PHE A 68 -6.17 6.29 -10.86
C PHE A 68 -6.85 6.12 -12.22
N ASP A 69 -8.19 6.08 -12.26
CA ASP A 69 -8.97 5.92 -13.49
C ASP A 69 -8.84 7.13 -14.44
N GLN A 70 -8.53 8.30 -13.89
CA GLN A 70 -8.22 9.51 -14.68
C GLN A 70 -6.81 9.52 -15.27
N GLY A 71 -5.94 8.62 -14.81
CA GLY A 71 -4.58 8.45 -15.30
C GLY A 71 -3.49 8.75 -14.28
N GLN A 72 -2.25 8.46 -14.68
CA GLN A 72 -1.11 8.51 -13.77
C GLN A 72 -0.87 9.90 -13.17
N GLU A 73 -1.01 10.97 -13.95
CA GLU A 73 -0.78 12.35 -13.47
C GLU A 73 -1.79 12.74 -12.40
N SER A 74 -3.06 12.35 -12.55
CA SER A 74 -4.11 12.59 -11.57
C SER A 74 -3.83 11.83 -10.28
N LEU A 75 -3.42 10.56 -10.35
CA LEU A 75 -3.04 9.80 -9.18
C LEU A 75 -1.77 10.36 -8.51
N ASP A 76 -0.78 10.76 -9.28
CA ASP A 76 0.45 11.37 -8.75
C ASP A 76 0.11 12.63 -7.93
N GLN A 77 -0.77 13.49 -8.47
CA GLN A 77 -1.21 14.71 -7.78
C GLN A 77 -2.04 14.40 -6.53
N TYR A 78 -2.98 13.46 -6.62
CA TYR A 78 -3.79 13.02 -5.49
C TYR A 78 -2.91 12.52 -4.34
N MET A 79 -2.01 11.60 -4.63
CA MET A 79 -1.15 10.96 -3.62
C MET A 79 -0.19 11.95 -2.96
N ILE A 80 0.37 12.89 -3.72
CA ILE A 80 1.21 13.95 -3.15
C ILE A 80 0.38 14.83 -2.22
N THR A 81 -0.81 15.27 -2.65
CA THR A 81 -1.69 16.13 -1.85
C THR A 81 -2.17 15.42 -0.57
N GLU A 82 -2.52 14.17 -0.68
CA GLU A 82 -2.95 13.34 0.46
C GLU A 82 -1.83 13.18 1.48
N ILE A 83 -0.61 12.84 1.04
CA ILE A 83 0.53 12.69 1.93
C ILE A 83 0.93 14.03 2.54
N ASP A 84 0.95 15.13 1.78
CA ASP A 84 1.24 16.48 2.30
C ASP A 84 0.22 16.90 3.38
N SER A 85 -1.06 16.67 3.14
CA SER A 85 -2.13 17.01 4.08
C SER A 85 -2.06 16.23 5.41
N ASN A 86 -1.44 15.04 5.40
CA ASN A 86 -1.34 14.17 6.57
C ASN A 86 0.13 13.89 6.97
N TYR A 87 1.06 14.73 6.50
CA TYR A 87 2.49 14.46 6.56
C TYR A 87 3.01 14.21 7.98
N ASP A 88 2.68 15.10 8.92
CA ASP A 88 3.14 15.00 10.30
C ASP A 88 2.61 13.75 10.99
N GLU A 89 1.37 13.36 10.71
CA GLU A 89 0.78 12.15 11.28
C GLU A 89 1.44 10.88 10.68
N ILE A 90 1.66 10.84 9.36
CA ILE A 90 2.35 9.73 8.69
C ILE A 90 3.78 9.59 9.24
N LYS A 91 4.53 10.69 9.30
CA LYS A 91 5.89 10.73 9.82
C LYS A 91 5.96 10.26 11.27
N SER A 92 5.12 10.83 12.15
CA SER A 92 5.08 10.49 13.58
C SER A 92 4.72 9.02 13.79
N SER A 93 3.75 8.49 13.04
CA SER A 93 3.37 7.08 13.08
C SER A 93 4.54 6.17 12.69
N ILE A 94 5.24 6.47 11.60
CA ILE A 94 6.39 5.68 11.13
C ILE A 94 7.52 5.70 12.17
N LEU A 95 7.87 6.86 12.72
CA LEU A 95 8.92 6.99 13.73
C LEU A 95 8.57 6.22 15.01
N SER A 96 7.33 6.32 15.47
CA SER A 96 6.85 5.60 16.65
C SER A 96 6.88 4.07 16.46
N LEU A 97 6.44 3.56 15.32
CA LEU A 97 6.43 2.13 15.00
C LEU A 97 7.83 1.53 14.85
N HIS A 98 8.82 2.35 14.49
CA HIS A 98 10.20 1.92 14.22
C HIS A 98 11.21 2.69 15.06
N SER A 99 11.00 2.76 16.38
CA SER A 99 11.83 3.52 17.32
C SER A 99 13.31 3.12 17.29
N ASN A 100 13.62 1.87 17.00
CA ASN A 100 15.00 1.38 16.81
C ASN A 100 15.70 1.93 15.55
N ARG A 101 14.96 2.60 14.66
CA ARG A 101 15.41 3.21 13.41
C ARG A 101 15.15 4.72 13.37
N GLU A 102 14.71 5.30 14.49
CA GLU A 102 14.20 6.68 14.57
C GLU A 102 15.20 7.69 14.03
N GLU A 103 16.48 7.60 14.43
CA GLU A 103 17.51 8.55 14.01
C GLU A 103 17.71 8.56 12.49
N ILE A 104 17.75 7.39 11.85
CA ILE A 104 17.96 7.27 10.41
C ILE A 104 16.70 7.71 9.65
N LEU A 105 15.52 7.33 10.13
CA LEU A 105 14.25 7.72 9.53
C LEU A 105 14.00 9.22 9.68
N ALA A 106 14.28 9.81 10.85
CA ALA A 106 14.19 11.25 11.06
C ALA A 106 15.13 12.02 10.13
N CYS A 107 16.35 11.51 9.92
CA CYS A 107 17.28 12.07 8.94
C CYS A 107 16.71 12.00 7.52
N ALA A 108 16.13 10.87 7.12
CA ALA A 108 15.52 10.72 5.78
C ALA A 108 14.35 11.70 5.57
N PHE A 109 13.49 11.86 6.57
CA PHE A 109 12.39 12.84 6.53
C PHE A 109 12.90 14.29 6.47
N LYS A 110 13.91 14.64 7.29
CA LYS A 110 14.52 15.96 7.24
C LYS A 110 15.14 16.31 5.88
N LEU A 111 15.75 15.32 5.21
CA LEU A 111 16.27 15.48 3.86
C LEU A 111 15.15 15.67 2.83
N HIS A 112 14.04 14.95 2.98
CA HIS A 112 12.84 15.13 2.17
C HIS A 112 12.25 16.54 2.32
N GLU A 113 12.07 17.01 3.55
CA GLU A 113 11.58 18.34 3.90
C GLU A 113 12.46 19.46 3.33
N GLY A 114 13.77 19.22 3.30
CA GLY A 114 14.76 20.11 2.67
C GLY A 114 14.92 19.93 1.16
N GLU A 115 13.99 19.21 0.50
CA GLU A 115 13.99 18.92 -0.94
C GLU A 115 15.25 18.21 -1.45
N ASN A 116 16.04 17.62 -0.55
CA ASN A 116 17.21 16.83 -0.90
C ASN A 116 16.82 15.38 -1.21
N TRP A 117 16.03 15.19 -2.27
CA TRP A 117 15.50 13.89 -2.65
C TRP A 117 16.55 12.88 -3.08
N ILE A 118 17.69 13.36 -3.63
CA ILE A 118 18.83 12.50 -3.98
C ILE A 118 19.35 11.76 -2.74
N ALA A 119 19.36 12.40 -1.58
CA ALA A 119 19.84 11.80 -0.34
C ALA A 119 18.74 11.09 0.46
N SER A 120 17.50 11.58 0.43
CA SER A 120 16.38 10.97 1.18
C SER A 120 15.94 9.62 0.60
N ILE A 121 15.86 9.49 -0.73
CA ILE A 121 15.37 8.29 -1.41
C ILE A 121 16.19 7.03 -1.06
N PRO A 122 17.52 7.01 -1.16
CA PRO A 122 18.33 5.87 -0.76
C PRO A 122 18.12 5.45 0.71
N LEU A 123 17.95 6.41 1.62
CA LEU A 123 17.70 6.14 3.03
C LEU A 123 16.32 5.49 3.23
N PHE A 124 15.27 6.05 2.64
CA PHE A 124 13.93 5.45 2.70
C PHE A 124 13.94 4.03 2.15
N LEU A 125 14.55 3.80 0.99
CA LEU A 125 14.61 2.48 0.37
C LEU A 125 15.35 1.45 1.25
N ALA A 126 16.48 1.84 1.85
CA ALA A 126 17.24 0.97 2.73
C ALA A 126 16.47 0.62 4.01
N GLN A 127 15.81 1.60 4.64
CA GLN A 127 15.02 1.35 5.85
C GLN A 127 13.76 0.54 5.56
N THR A 128 13.08 0.82 4.46
CA THR A 128 11.92 0.05 4.00
C THR A 128 12.26 -1.42 3.79
N GLU A 129 13.38 -1.71 3.14
CA GLU A 129 13.85 -3.08 2.92
C GLU A 129 14.22 -3.78 4.23
N GLY A 130 14.90 -3.08 5.14
CA GLY A 130 15.25 -3.60 6.46
C GLY A 130 14.03 -3.96 7.30
N ILE A 131 13.04 -3.08 7.36
CA ILE A 131 11.77 -3.31 8.07
C ILE A 131 11.03 -4.52 7.47
N PHE A 132 10.94 -4.60 6.15
CA PHE A 132 10.32 -5.74 5.49
C PHE A 132 11.06 -7.04 5.79
N SER A 133 12.39 -7.04 5.70
CA SER A 133 13.21 -8.24 5.93
C SER A 133 13.11 -8.76 7.37
N GLU A 134 13.07 -7.87 8.35
CA GLU A 134 12.90 -8.25 9.77
C GLU A 134 11.54 -8.94 10.03
N ASN A 135 10.49 -8.52 9.32
CA ASN A 135 9.14 -9.04 9.50
C ASN A 135 8.86 -10.31 8.70
N ILE A 136 9.43 -10.45 7.51
CA ILE A 136 9.12 -11.53 6.56
C ILE A 136 10.23 -12.58 6.44
N GLY A 137 11.48 -12.23 6.79
CA GLY A 137 12.64 -13.12 6.66
C GLY A 137 13.19 -13.21 5.24
N THR A 138 12.83 -12.26 4.36
CA THR A 138 13.41 -12.09 3.03
C THR A 138 13.39 -10.62 2.63
N PHE A 139 14.20 -10.23 1.65
CA PHE A 139 14.26 -8.85 1.18
C PHE A 139 13.04 -8.50 0.31
N LEU A 140 12.50 -7.29 0.47
CA LEU A 140 11.39 -6.77 -0.32
C LEU A 140 11.71 -6.75 -1.82
N PHE A 141 12.94 -6.36 -2.16
CA PHE A 141 13.41 -6.22 -3.53
C PHE A 141 14.13 -7.46 -4.06
N SER A 142 13.91 -8.62 -3.40
CA SER A 142 14.39 -9.93 -3.85
C SER A 142 13.55 -10.49 -5.02
N GLU A 143 13.94 -11.66 -5.49
CA GLU A 143 13.19 -12.41 -6.50
C GLU A 143 11.73 -12.63 -6.08
N HIS A 144 10.81 -12.44 -7.02
CA HIS A 144 9.38 -12.46 -6.82
C HIS A 144 8.89 -13.75 -6.15
N ASP A 145 9.30 -14.90 -6.65
CA ASP A 145 8.79 -16.20 -6.17
C ASP A 145 9.20 -16.47 -4.72
N LYS A 146 10.45 -16.19 -4.36
CA LYS A 146 10.94 -16.33 -2.98
C LYS A 146 10.18 -15.40 -2.02
N ARG A 147 9.90 -14.17 -2.45
CA ARG A 147 9.13 -13.22 -1.66
C ARG A 147 7.71 -13.70 -1.44
N LYS A 148 7.05 -14.19 -2.49
CA LYS A 148 5.69 -14.73 -2.44
C LYS A 148 5.58 -15.94 -1.50
N GLU A 149 6.54 -16.86 -1.55
CA GLU A 149 6.61 -18.01 -0.64
C GLU A 149 6.67 -17.55 0.82
N LYS A 150 7.60 -16.65 1.15
CA LYS A 150 7.78 -16.14 2.51
C LYS A 150 6.59 -15.33 3.02
N LEU A 151 5.95 -14.55 2.17
CA LEU A 151 4.70 -13.86 2.50
C LEU A 151 3.60 -14.88 2.82
N SER A 152 3.41 -15.90 1.99
CA SER A 152 2.43 -16.96 2.22
C SER A 152 2.68 -17.68 3.55
N GLU A 153 3.92 -18.04 3.87
CA GLU A 153 4.29 -18.66 5.14
C GLU A 153 3.96 -17.73 6.33
N ARG A 154 4.32 -16.46 6.24
CA ARG A 154 4.16 -15.48 7.34
C ARG A 154 2.71 -15.17 7.65
N PHE A 155 1.85 -15.15 6.61
CA PHE A 155 0.43 -14.84 6.74
C PHE A 155 -0.46 -16.08 6.92
N LYS A 156 0.09 -17.29 6.76
CA LYS A 156 -0.64 -18.55 6.92
C LYS A 156 -1.24 -18.67 8.33
N GLY A 157 -2.55 -18.91 8.40
CA GLY A 157 -3.27 -19.08 9.66
C GLY A 157 -3.55 -17.79 10.45
N LYS A 158 -3.14 -16.63 9.97
CA LYS A 158 -3.53 -15.33 10.51
C LYS A 158 -4.79 -14.85 9.79
N ALA A 159 -5.90 -15.48 10.17
CA ALA A 159 -7.18 -15.33 9.50
C ALA A 159 -7.92 -14.05 9.88
N ASN A 160 -7.37 -12.91 9.57
CA ASN A 160 -8.21 -11.77 9.27
C ASN A 160 -8.53 -11.86 7.78
N GLN A 161 -9.81 -11.94 7.42
CA GLN A 161 -10.29 -12.05 6.03
C GLN A 161 -9.77 -10.91 5.11
N TYR A 162 -9.26 -9.83 5.69
CA TYR A 162 -8.70 -8.68 4.97
C TYR A 162 -7.20 -8.80 4.67
N MET A 163 -6.47 -9.73 5.30
CA MET A 163 -5.03 -9.86 5.12
C MET A 163 -4.61 -10.19 3.68
N PRO A 164 -5.30 -11.08 2.93
CA PRO A 164 -4.96 -11.34 1.53
C PRO A 164 -4.99 -10.09 0.65
N TYR A 165 -5.82 -9.11 1.01
CA TYR A 165 -5.96 -7.87 0.25
C TYR A 165 -4.85 -6.86 0.57
N LEU A 166 -4.32 -6.89 1.81
CA LEU A 166 -3.27 -5.99 2.26
C LEU A 166 -1.88 -6.36 1.77
N TYR A 167 -1.58 -7.61 1.40
CA TYR A 167 -0.25 -7.96 0.90
C TYR A 167 -0.15 -8.09 -0.63
N SER A 168 -1.26 -7.95 -1.35
CA SER A 168 -1.26 -8.02 -2.82
C SER A 168 -0.25 -7.06 -3.50
N PRO A 169 0.03 -5.83 -3.01
CA PRO A 169 1.08 -4.98 -3.55
C PRO A 169 2.49 -5.58 -3.47
N PHE A 170 2.75 -6.51 -2.54
CA PHE A 170 4.04 -7.18 -2.43
C PHE A 170 4.18 -8.35 -3.40
N GLU A 171 3.07 -8.81 -3.99
CA GLU A 171 3.04 -9.93 -4.94
C GLU A 171 3.27 -9.50 -6.39
N VAL A 172 3.26 -8.20 -6.68
CA VAL A 172 3.46 -7.69 -8.04
C VAL A 172 4.89 -7.22 -8.27
N GLU A 173 5.33 -7.26 -9.54
CA GLU A 173 6.60 -6.67 -9.93
C GLU A 173 6.44 -5.15 -10.06
N THR A 174 7.17 -4.40 -9.26
CA THR A 174 7.19 -2.94 -9.27
C THR A 174 8.49 -2.40 -9.85
N GLN A 175 8.54 -1.10 -10.19
CA GLN A 175 9.78 -0.45 -10.58
C GLN A 175 10.84 -0.53 -9.48
N PHE A 176 10.43 -0.46 -8.21
CA PHE A 176 11.35 -0.55 -7.07
C PHE A 176 12.17 -1.84 -7.04
N SER A 177 11.54 -2.97 -7.40
CA SER A 177 12.15 -4.32 -7.36
C SER A 177 12.66 -4.81 -8.72
N SER A 178 12.43 -4.07 -9.81
CA SER A 178 12.81 -4.54 -11.14
C SER A 178 14.32 -4.55 -11.34
N SER A 179 14.78 -5.39 -12.27
CA SER A 179 16.20 -5.50 -12.64
C SER A 179 16.72 -4.20 -13.28
N ILE A 180 18.06 -4.00 -13.27
CA ILE A 180 18.72 -2.78 -13.83
C ILE A 180 18.72 -2.77 -15.38
N GLY A 181 17.90 -3.56 -16.03
CA GLY A 181 17.87 -3.72 -17.48
C GLY A 181 17.06 -2.66 -18.24
N SER A 182 16.89 -2.88 -19.54
CA SER A 182 16.13 -1.99 -20.44
C SER A 182 14.64 -1.88 -20.03
N LYS A 183 14.05 -2.93 -19.50
CA LYS A 183 12.66 -2.91 -18.97
C LYS A 183 12.49 -1.93 -17.81
N SER A 184 13.51 -1.84 -16.93
CA SER A 184 13.55 -0.87 -15.85
C SER A 184 13.61 0.56 -16.36
N GLN A 185 14.34 0.82 -17.45
CA GLN A 185 14.39 2.14 -18.07
C GLN A 185 13.02 2.60 -18.59
N ALA A 186 12.27 1.72 -19.25
CA ALA A 186 10.95 2.01 -19.76
C ALA A 186 9.91 2.33 -18.64
N LYS A 187 10.14 1.81 -17.43
CA LYS A 187 9.25 1.97 -16.27
C LYS A 187 9.69 3.07 -15.29
N LYS A 188 10.71 3.90 -15.61
CA LYS A 188 11.24 4.91 -14.68
C LYS A 188 10.19 5.86 -14.12
N LYS A 189 9.17 6.19 -14.89
CA LYS A 189 8.05 7.02 -14.44
C LYS A 189 7.22 6.38 -13.33
N ASN A 190 7.33 5.07 -13.15
CA ASN A 190 6.56 4.32 -12.15
C ASN A 190 7.24 4.31 -10.77
N GLY A 191 8.42 4.92 -10.61
CA GLY A 191 9.11 5.03 -9.32
C GLY A 191 10.61 4.80 -9.43
N PRO A 192 11.33 4.97 -8.33
CA PRO A 192 12.77 4.75 -8.29
C PRO A 192 13.09 3.25 -8.35
N ASN A 193 14.20 2.90 -9.02
CA ASN A 193 14.69 1.53 -9.01
C ASN A 193 15.74 1.35 -7.92
N ARG A 194 15.42 0.58 -6.87
CA ARG A 194 16.31 0.39 -5.71
C ARG A 194 17.68 -0.18 -6.13
N ASN A 195 17.68 -1.20 -6.98
CA ASN A 195 18.91 -1.85 -7.40
C ASN A 195 19.77 -0.88 -8.23
N GLY A 196 19.14 -0.14 -9.15
CA GLY A 196 19.83 0.87 -9.95
C GLY A 196 20.46 1.98 -9.12
N ILE A 197 19.77 2.45 -8.10
CA ILE A 197 20.21 3.53 -7.21
C ILE A 197 21.37 3.06 -6.33
N LEU A 198 21.18 1.98 -5.56
CA LEU A 198 22.17 1.54 -4.58
C LEU A 198 23.42 0.91 -5.21
N HIS A 199 23.34 0.44 -6.46
CA HIS A 199 24.51 -0.02 -7.23
C HIS A 199 25.13 1.09 -8.10
N GLY A 200 24.67 2.35 -8.01
CA GLY A 200 25.22 3.47 -8.75
C GLY A 200 25.10 3.34 -10.26
N SER A 201 24.05 2.70 -10.76
CA SER A 201 23.85 2.48 -12.20
C SER A 201 23.66 3.78 -12.95
N ARG A 202 24.48 4.00 -14.01
CA ARG A 202 24.35 5.18 -14.90
C ARG A 202 22.96 5.34 -15.52
N LYS A 203 22.17 4.27 -15.57
CA LYS A 203 20.80 4.27 -16.11
C LYS A 203 19.78 4.84 -15.15
N HIS A 204 20.13 5.08 -13.89
CA HIS A 204 19.22 5.45 -12.80
C HIS A 204 19.71 6.68 -12.02
N LEU A 205 20.51 7.57 -12.62
CA LEU A 205 21.03 8.77 -11.96
C LEU A 205 19.96 9.88 -11.77
N ASP A 206 18.84 9.78 -12.47
CA ASP A 206 17.74 10.75 -12.49
C ASP A 206 16.63 10.42 -11.46
N TYR A 207 16.94 9.62 -10.46
CA TYR A 207 15.97 9.19 -9.45
C TYR A 207 15.53 10.28 -8.46
N GLY A 208 16.37 11.31 -8.26
CA GLY A 208 16.20 12.35 -7.25
C GLY A 208 15.10 13.34 -7.61
N SER A 209 13.85 12.95 -7.53
CA SER A 209 12.71 13.82 -7.81
C SER A 209 11.71 13.82 -6.64
N LYS A 210 10.92 14.92 -6.53
CA LYS A 210 9.85 15.08 -5.55
C LYS A 210 8.95 13.84 -5.55
N ILE A 211 8.40 13.47 -6.71
CA ILE A 211 7.46 12.35 -6.84
C ILE A 211 8.06 11.01 -6.40
N ASN A 212 9.33 10.75 -6.70
CA ASN A 212 9.98 9.51 -6.28
C ASN A 212 10.17 9.45 -4.76
N SER A 213 10.42 10.59 -4.11
CA SER A 213 10.51 10.66 -2.65
C SER A 213 9.16 10.38 -1.98
N TYR A 214 8.05 10.94 -2.51
CA TYR A 214 6.69 10.64 -2.03
C TYR A 214 6.32 9.17 -2.27
N LYS A 215 6.68 8.58 -3.39
CA LYS A 215 6.50 7.15 -3.64
C LYS A 215 7.24 6.28 -2.63
N CYS A 216 8.45 6.67 -2.21
CA CYS A 216 9.17 5.98 -1.14
C CYS A 216 8.47 6.12 0.22
N ILE A 217 7.95 7.31 0.54
CA ILE A 217 7.19 7.55 1.78
C ILE A 217 5.90 6.71 1.78
N SER A 218 5.17 6.66 0.68
CA SER A 218 3.96 5.82 0.57
C SER A 218 4.26 4.34 0.78
N LEU A 219 5.33 3.82 0.19
CA LEU A 219 5.77 2.44 0.39
C LEU A 219 6.16 2.16 1.85
N LEU A 220 6.93 3.04 2.47
CA LEU A 220 7.33 2.91 3.87
C LEU A 220 6.11 2.96 4.80
N SER A 221 5.19 3.90 4.59
CA SER A 221 3.92 4.01 5.33
C SER A 221 3.09 2.74 5.20
N TYR A 222 2.96 2.23 3.98
CA TYR A 222 2.23 1.00 3.70
C TYR A 222 2.80 -0.21 4.46
N ILE A 223 4.10 -0.43 4.38
CA ILE A 223 4.79 -1.52 5.07
C ILE A 223 4.61 -1.40 6.59
N SER A 224 4.77 -0.20 7.14
CA SER A 224 4.58 0.08 8.56
C SER A 224 3.15 -0.26 9.02
N MET A 225 2.15 0.16 8.25
CA MET A 225 0.74 -0.13 8.52
C MET A 225 0.44 -1.64 8.47
N VAL A 226 0.91 -2.34 7.44
CA VAL A 226 0.67 -3.79 7.28
C VAL A 226 1.27 -4.57 8.45
N PHE A 227 2.50 -4.25 8.86
CA PHE A 227 3.14 -5.01 9.94
C PHE A 227 2.61 -4.64 11.33
N ALA A 228 2.23 -3.39 11.57
CA ALA A 228 1.54 -3.00 12.80
C ALA A 228 0.21 -3.75 12.99
N SER A 229 -0.55 -3.93 11.91
CA SER A 229 -1.81 -4.71 11.96
C SER A 229 -1.61 -6.21 12.22
N LEU A 230 -0.43 -6.76 11.90
CA LEU A 230 -0.08 -8.15 12.24
C LEU A 230 0.25 -8.35 13.72
N GLU A 231 0.79 -7.34 14.37
CA GLU A 231 1.14 -7.39 15.80
C GLU A 231 -0.08 -7.20 16.68
N SER A 232 -1.00 -6.33 16.29
CA SER A 232 -2.25 -6.06 17.02
C SER A 232 -3.18 -7.29 17.11
N ASN A 233 -3.03 -8.27 16.23
CA ASN A 233 -3.80 -9.50 16.22
C ASN A 233 -3.15 -10.65 17.05
N LYS A 234 -2.18 -10.33 17.91
CA LYS A 234 -1.56 -11.29 18.83
C LYS A 234 -2.21 -11.34 20.24
N ILE A 235 -3.33 -10.62 20.45
CA ILE A 235 -4.08 -10.57 21.71
C ILE A 235 -5.29 -11.49 21.62
#